data_a893f54ab2aa5803434e83b0b2b5f081
#
_entry.id   a893f54ab2aa5803434e83b0b2b5f081
#
_cell.length_a   1.000
_cell.length_b   1.000
_cell.length_c   1.000
_cell.angle_alpha   90.00
_cell.angle_beta   90.00
_cell.angle_gamma   90.00
#
_symmetry.space_group_name_H-M   'P 1'
#
loop_
_entity.id
_entity.type
_entity.pdbx_description
1 polymer ?
#
loop_
_entity_poly.entity_id
_entity_poly.type
_entity_poly.pdbx_seq_one_letter_code
_entity_poly.pdbx_strand_id
1 'polypeptide(L)'
;MDKQQIVSFINENMFGIWFLIGAALVFWMQAGFAMVETGFTRAKNAGNILMKNLMDFCIGTVMFILIGFSLLLGEDVLGFIGKPGFDIFTSYANFDFSNFVFNLVFCATTATIVSGAMAERTKFLSYCIYSAVISALIYPIEAHWIWGGGWLSQLGFHDFAGSCAIHMVGGISALIGAAMLGPRIGKFSKDKSGKITKVNAFPGHNLPLGCLGCFILWFGWYGFNGAACTSGSQLASVFLTTTVAPAVATVVCMIFTWLKYGKPDVSMCLNASLAGLVAITAPCDVTDCFGAICIGFVSGLLVCFGVWLLDYKLHVDDPVGAVAVHMMNGIWGTIAVGLFATKSAPGNDSVVGLFYGGGFRQLGIQLLGFVTVAAWTAVTITIAFIVIKKTIGLRVTEEEEIVGLDSMEHGLASAYSGFSIMDVSNTMTMDINENTDLGTPEYAQASQTKRDAAVKVVSTVPKDATGMYKVVIIAKLSRYDHLKK
;
A
#
# COMPACT_ATOMS: atom_id res chain seq x y z
N MET A 1 -40.28 20.53 17.92
CA MET A 1 -39.48 20.50 16.67
C MET A 1 -40.44 20.46 15.51
N ASP A 2 -40.25 21.31 14.53
CA ASP A 2 -40.96 21.19 13.27
C ASP A 2 -40.44 20.00 12.41
N LYS A 3 -41.11 19.72 11.28
CA LYS A 3 -40.73 18.60 10.42
C LYS A 3 -39.30 18.73 9.89
N GLN A 4 -38.81 19.94 9.58
CA GLN A 4 -37.48 20.16 9.09
C GLN A 4 -36.43 19.93 10.18
N GLN A 5 -36.67 20.40 11.40
CA GLN A 5 -35.80 20.16 12.55
C GLN A 5 -35.70 18.67 12.89
N ILE A 6 -36.80 17.91 12.77
CA ILE A 6 -36.78 16.45 12.99
C ILE A 6 -35.95 15.76 11.92
N VAL A 7 -36.13 16.11 10.64
CA VAL A 7 -35.34 15.53 9.53
C VAL A 7 -33.86 15.87 9.67
N SER A 8 -33.52 17.13 10.00
CA SER A 8 -32.13 17.54 10.25
C SER A 8 -31.49 16.73 11.39
N PHE A 9 -32.20 16.62 12.52
CA PHE A 9 -31.73 15.87 13.69
C PHE A 9 -31.51 14.38 13.38
N ILE A 10 -32.43 13.76 12.63
CA ILE A 10 -32.28 12.34 12.22
C ILE A 10 -31.07 12.18 11.29
N ASN A 11 -30.95 13.05 10.28
CA ASN A 11 -29.84 12.97 9.33
C ASN A 11 -28.48 13.18 10.02
N GLU A 12 -28.35 14.18 10.87
CA GLU A 12 -27.14 14.49 11.61
C GLU A 12 -26.69 13.28 12.48
N ASN A 13 -27.61 12.70 13.25
CA ASN A 13 -27.29 11.55 14.09
C ASN A 13 -26.99 10.28 13.26
N MET A 14 -27.74 10.03 12.19
CA MET A 14 -27.52 8.88 11.31
C MET A 14 -26.17 8.96 10.61
N PHE A 15 -25.84 10.12 10.02
CA PHE A 15 -24.54 10.30 9.34
C PHE A 15 -23.40 10.43 10.31
N GLY A 16 -23.59 10.94 11.53
CA GLY A 16 -22.57 10.91 12.59
C GLY A 16 -22.20 9.45 13.00
N ILE A 17 -23.21 8.58 13.15
CA ILE A 17 -22.96 7.14 13.40
C ILE A 17 -22.28 6.49 12.19
N TRP A 18 -22.76 6.78 10.98
CA TRP A 18 -22.18 6.25 9.75
C TRP A 18 -20.70 6.66 9.60
N PHE A 19 -20.36 7.89 9.91
CA PHE A 19 -18.98 8.39 9.88
C PHE A 19 -18.03 7.56 10.77
N LEU A 20 -18.48 7.22 12.00
CA LEU A 20 -17.72 6.36 12.90
C LEU A 20 -17.64 4.90 12.42
N ILE A 21 -18.72 4.38 11.84
CA ILE A 21 -18.71 3.05 11.19
C ILE A 21 -17.69 3.08 10.03
N GLY A 22 -17.68 4.15 9.23
CA GLY A 22 -16.69 4.33 8.17
C GLY A 22 -15.26 4.35 8.70
N ALA A 23 -15.00 5.06 9.78
CA ALA A 23 -13.70 5.03 10.45
C ALA A 23 -13.30 3.63 10.91
N ALA A 24 -14.23 2.85 11.46
CA ALA A 24 -13.99 1.46 11.86
C ALA A 24 -13.71 0.55 10.65
N LEU A 25 -14.39 0.76 9.52
CA LEU A 25 -14.12 0.05 8.27
C LEU A 25 -12.71 0.37 7.73
N VAL A 26 -12.28 1.63 7.80
CA VAL A 26 -10.91 2.03 7.41
C VAL A 26 -9.87 1.46 8.37
N PHE A 27 -10.13 1.43 9.68
CA PHE A 27 -9.26 0.73 10.63
C PHE A 27 -9.10 -0.75 10.25
N TRP A 28 -10.18 -1.42 9.86
CA TRP A 28 -10.15 -2.81 9.42
C TRP A 28 -9.28 -3.03 8.17
N MET A 29 -9.05 -1.99 7.35
CA MET A 29 -8.13 -2.05 6.22
C MET A 29 -6.68 -2.29 6.64
N GLN A 30 -6.28 -2.02 7.89
CA GLN A 30 -4.95 -2.37 8.40
C GLN A 30 -4.72 -3.89 8.33
N ALA A 31 -5.75 -4.69 8.64
CA ALA A 31 -5.69 -6.14 8.46
C ALA A 31 -5.57 -6.51 6.96
N GLY A 32 -6.26 -5.78 6.09
CA GLY A 32 -6.16 -5.96 4.63
C GLY A 32 -4.75 -5.71 4.11
N PHE A 33 -4.13 -4.59 4.47
CA PHE A 33 -2.74 -4.28 4.11
C PHE A 33 -1.77 -5.34 4.63
N ALA A 34 -1.89 -5.72 5.91
CA ALA A 34 -1.07 -6.76 6.50
C ALA A 34 -1.16 -8.09 5.72
N MET A 35 -2.36 -8.47 5.25
CA MET A 35 -2.58 -9.70 4.48
C MET A 35 -2.03 -9.59 3.05
N VAL A 36 -2.23 -8.46 2.36
CA VAL A 36 -1.67 -8.22 1.02
C VAL A 36 -0.14 -8.26 1.06
N GLU A 37 0.46 -7.47 1.95
CA GLU A 37 1.92 -7.41 2.06
C GLU A 37 2.53 -8.76 2.45
N THR A 38 1.95 -9.44 3.44
CA THR A 38 2.41 -10.77 3.84
C THR A 38 2.28 -11.76 2.71
N GLY A 39 1.15 -11.78 2.02
CA GLY A 39 0.89 -12.70 0.91
C GLY A 39 1.81 -12.52 -0.29
N PHE A 40 2.20 -11.28 -0.60
CA PHE A 40 3.03 -10.94 -1.77
C PHE A 40 4.53 -10.94 -1.49
N THR A 41 4.96 -11.15 -0.26
CA THR A 41 6.35 -11.22 0.15
C THR A 41 6.77 -12.65 0.51
N ARG A 42 8.05 -12.85 0.85
CA ARG A 42 8.57 -14.18 1.22
C ARG A 42 8.24 -14.51 2.67
N ALA A 43 7.89 -15.77 2.93
CA ALA A 43 7.44 -16.30 4.22
C ALA A 43 8.38 -16.01 5.41
N LYS A 44 9.69 -15.90 5.16
CA LYS A 44 10.71 -15.62 6.20
C LYS A 44 10.65 -14.20 6.78
N ASN A 45 9.76 -13.36 6.25
CA ASN A 45 9.55 -11.97 6.68
C ASN A 45 8.10 -11.72 7.12
N ALA A 46 7.25 -12.76 7.21
CA ALA A 46 5.83 -12.62 7.48
C ALA A 46 5.56 -11.97 8.84
N GLY A 47 6.25 -12.41 9.89
CA GLY A 47 6.14 -11.84 11.24
C GLY A 47 6.61 -10.39 11.30
N ASN A 48 7.71 -10.06 10.61
CA ASN A 48 8.19 -8.68 10.50
C ASN A 48 7.17 -7.76 9.83
N ILE A 49 6.50 -8.24 8.77
CA ILE A 49 5.48 -7.47 8.06
C ILE A 49 4.25 -7.23 8.95
N LEU A 50 3.77 -8.27 9.63
CA LEU A 50 2.65 -8.14 10.58
C LEU A 50 2.99 -7.13 11.69
N MET A 51 4.20 -7.20 12.25
CA MET A 51 4.65 -6.26 13.28
C MET A 51 4.75 -4.84 12.76
N LYS A 52 5.23 -4.63 11.53
CA LYS A 52 5.28 -3.30 10.90
C LYS A 52 3.88 -2.70 10.74
N ASN A 53 2.93 -3.45 10.17
CA ASN A 53 1.57 -2.97 9.97
C ASN A 53 0.86 -2.64 11.30
N LEU A 54 1.09 -3.44 12.36
CA LEU A 54 0.57 -3.12 13.69
C LEU A 54 1.19 -1.83 14.24
N MET A 55 2.51 -1.66 14.07
CA MET A 55 3.21 -0.49 14.58
C MET A 55 2.89 0.77 13.82
N ASP A 56 2.58 0.71 12.52
CA ASP A 56 2.11 1.89 11.79
C ASP A 56 0.88 2.51 12.43
N PHE A 57 -0.09 1.68 12.74
CA PHE A 57 -1.29 2.18 13.41
C PHE A 57 -1.00 2.69 14.81
N CYS A 58 -0.22 1.95 15.62
CA CYS A 58 0.07 2.32 17.02
C CYS A 58 0.95 3.58 17.10
N ILE A 59 2.04 3.64 16.34
CA ILE A 59 2.94 4.80 16.30
C ILE A 59 2.22 5.99 15.67
N GLY A 60 1.49 5.77 14.56
CA GLY A 60 0.67 6.78 13.93
C GLY A 60 -0.33 7.39 14.89
N THR A 61 -1.02 6.57 15.69
CA THR A 61 -1.95 7.05 16.73
C THR A 61 -1.25 7.96 17.75
N VAL A 62 -0.11 7.52 18.29
CA VAL A 62 0.64 8.30 19.28
C VAL A 62 1.11 9.64 18.70
N MET A 63 1.68 9.62 17.50
CA MET A 63 2.18 10.84 16.85
C MET A 63 1.06 11.77 16.41
N PHE A 64 -0.05 11.20 15.94
CA PHE A 64 -1.20 11.99 15.52
C PHE A 64 -1.91 12.66 16.70
N ILE A 65 -2.05 11.98 17.85
CA ILE A 65 -2.63 12.57 19.06
C ILE A 65 -1.75 13.66 19.65
N LEU A 66 -0.42 13.52 19.53
CA LEU A 66 0.52 14.49 20.11
C LEU A 66 0.62 15.77 19.29
N ILE A 67 0.59 15.68 17.95
CA ILE A 67 0.82 16.83 17.08
C ILE A 67 0.05 16.76 15.75
N GLY A 68 -0.08 15.58 15.12
CA GLY A 68 -0.60 15.47 13.77
C GLY A 68 -2.01 16.01 13.60
N PHE A 69 -2.91 15.71 14.54
CA PHE A 69 -4.30 16.16 14.45
C PHE A 69 -4.45 17.69 14.47
N SER A 70 -3.71 18.37 15.34
CA SER A 70 -3.76 19.84 15.41
C SER A 70 -3.14 20.48 14.17
N LEU A 71 -2.08 19.90 13.60
CA LEU A 71 -1.52 20.39 12.33
C LEU A 71 -2.46 20.20 11.15
N LEU A 72 -3.32 19.16 11.18
CA LEU A 72 -4.30 18.91 10.14
C LEU A 72 -5.55 19.76 10.28
N LEU A 73 -6.22 19.74 11.44
CA LEU A 73 -7.56 20.29 11.67
C LEU A 73 -7.59 21.43 12.70
N GLY A 74 -6.46 21.90 13.20
CA GLY A 74 -6.37 23.10 14.01
C GLY A 74 -6.75 24.34 13.23
N GLU A 75 -6.96 25.48 13.94
CA GLU A 75 -7.20 26.79 13.35
C GLU A 75 -6.15 27.09 12.26
N ASP A 76 -6.62 27.49 11.07
CA ASP A 76 -5.73 27.73 9.92
C ASP A 76 -4.70 28.84 10.21
N VAL A 77 -3.45 28.55 9.92
CA VAL A 77 -2.35 29.52 9.98
C VAL A 77 -1.81 29.75 8.57
N LEU A 78 -2.18 30.90 8.01
CA LEU A 78 -1.71 31.37 6.70
C LEU A 78 -2.02 30.44 5.52
N GLY A 79 -3.02 29.60 5.63
CA GLY A 79 -3.37 28.59 4.63
C GLY A 79 -2.40 27.40 4.57
N PHE A 80 -1.44 27.31 5.49
CA PHE A 80 -0.31 26.36 5.37
C PHE A 80 -0.34 25.22 6.39
N ILE A 81 -0.69 25.50 7.65
CA ILE A 81 -0.78 24.49 8.72
C ILE A 81 -1.93 24.81 9.66
N GLY A 82 -2.48 23.80 10.31
CA GLY A 82 -3.30 24.01 11.50
C GLY A 82 -2.44 24.46 12.68
N LYS A 83 -2.97 25.32 13.52
CA LYS A 83 -2.32 25.80 14.73
C LYS A 83 -2.03 24.65 15.68
N PRO A 84 -0.77 24.40 16.05
CA PRO A 84 -0.44 23.36 17.02
C PRO A 84 -1.19 23.57 18.34
N GLY A 85 -1.82 22.51 18.84
CA GLY A 85 -2.60 22.55 20.07
C GLY A 85 -2.67 21.17 20.74
N PHE A 86 -3.10 21.18 21.98
CA PHE A 86 -3.27 19.96 22.79
C PHE A 86 -4.72 19.83 23.29
N ASP A 87 -5.70 20.21 22.45
CA ASP A 87 -7.11 20.33 22.83
C ASP A 87 -7.72 19.03 23.37
N ILE A 88 -7.24 17.90 22.88
CA ILE A 88 -7.62 16.58 23.40
C ILE A 88 -7.28 16.43 24.90
N PHE A 89 -6.25 17.11 25.38
CA PHE A 89 -5.84 17.07 26.80
C PHE A 89 -6.37 18.25 27.59
N THR A 90 -6.56 19.42 26.97
CA THR A 90 -6.91 20.67 27.67
C THR A 90 -8.38 21.02 27.57
N SER A 91 -9.10 20.53 26.55
CA SER A 91 -10.51 20.83 26.29
C SER A 91 -11.31 19.58 25.92
N TYR A 92 -11.08 18.46 26.62
CA TYR A 92 -11.60 17.15 26.28
C TYR A 92 -13.13 17.10 26.04
N ALA A 93 -13.92 17.81 26.83
CA ALA A 93 -15.37 17.82 26.70
C ALA A 93 -15.87 18.44 25.38
N ASN A 94 -15.05 19.29 24.72
CA ASN A 94 -15.38 19.96 23.46
C ASN A 94 -14.55 19.46 22.30
N PHE A 95 -13.79 18.37 22.51
CA PHE A 95 -12.93 17.80 21.48
C PHE A 95 -13.75 17.06 20.43
N ASP A 96 -13.37 17.21 19.15
CA ASP A 96 -14.01 16.55 18.02
C ASP A 96 -13.50 15.11 17.85
N PHE A 97 -14.05 14.21 18.65
CA PHE A 97 -13.64 12.80 18.66
C PHE A 97 -13.85 12.10 17.32
N SER A 98 -14.92 12.41 16.63
CA SER A 98 -15.27 11.77 15.36
C SER A 98 -14.27 12.09 14.27
N ASN A 99 -13.96 13.37 14.09
CA ASN A 99 -12.93 13.82 13.15
C ASN A 99 -11.54 13.32 13.54
N PHE A 100 -11.22 13.25 14.84
CA PHE A 100 -9.96 12.67 15.26
C PHE A 100 -9.81 11.22 14.82
N VAL A 101 -10.78 10.35 15.14
CA VAL A 101 -10.71 8.93 14.83
C VAL A 101 -10.69 8.69 13.32
N PHE A 102 -11.49 9.42 12.56
CA PHE A 102 -11.53 9.27 11.10
C PHE A 102 -10.22 9.72 10.43
N ASN A 103 -9.69 10.88 10.78
CA ASN A 103 -8.44 11.36 10.19
C ASN A 103 -7.21 10.57 10.68
N LEU A 104 -7.26 9.98 11.89
CA LEU A 104 -6.25 9.06 12.36
C LEU A 104 -6.09 7.84 11.45
N VAL A 105 -7.20 7.19 11.08
CA VAL A 105 -7.13 5.99 10.23
C VAL A 105 -6.66 6.31 8.82
N PHE A 106 -6.88 7.52 8.32
CA PHE A 106 -6.33 8.02 7.06
C PHE A 106 -4.82 8.29 7.15
N CYS A 107 -4.39 8.92 8.23
CA CYS A 107 -2.98 9.15 8.55
C CYS A 107 -2.20 7.82 8.58
N ALA A 108 -2.70 6.83 9.32
CA ALA A 108 -2.10 5.51 9.41
C ALA A 108 -2.01 4.83 8.04
N THR A 109 -3.04 4.94 7.20
CA THR A 109 -3.04 4.38 5.85
C THR A 109 -1.91 4.96 5.00
N THR A 110 -1.65 6.27 5.08
CA THR A 110 -0.56 6.93 4.33
C THR A 110 0.81 6.36 4.70
N ALA A 111 1.07 6.12 5.98
CA ALA A 111 2.32 5.51 6.45
C ALA A 111 2.45 4.03 6.03
N THR A 112 1.34 3.27 6.12
CA THR A 112 1.30 1.84 5.78
C THR A 112 1.65 1.58 4.32
N ILE A 113 1.22 2.43 3.38
CA ILE A 113 1.53 2.29 1.94
C ILE A 113 3.04 2.17 1.68
N VAL A 114 3.87 2.86 2.46
CA VAL A 114 5.33 2.84 2.30
C VAL A 114 5.93 1.49 2.66
N SER A 115 5.31 0.77 3.61
CA SER A 115 5.75 -0.52 4.12
C SER A 115 6.01 -1.54 3.01
N GLY A 116 5.06 -1.68 2.09
CA GLY A 116 5.09 -2.70 1.04
C GLY A 116 6.27 -2.56 0.08
N ALA A 117 6.55 -1.34 -0.37
CA ALA A 117 7.66 -1.06 -1.30
C ALA A 117 9.04 -1.26 -0.66
N MET A 118 9.14 -1.13 0.66
CA MET A 118 10.38 -1.26 1.43
C MET A 118 10.50 -2.63 2.13
N ALA A 119 9.57 -3.54 1.90
CA ALA A 119 9.51 -4.84 2.57
C ALA A 119 10.76 -5.69 2.34
N GLU A 120 11.01 -6.62 3.27
CA GLU A 120 12.06 -7.64 3.27
C GLU A 120 13.49 -7.17 3.50
N ARG A 121 13.80 -5.86 3.53
CA ARG A 121 15.17 -5.35 3.65
C ARG A 121 15.34 -4.07 4.46
N THR A 122 14.26 -3.53 5.05
CA THR A 122 14.31 -2.31 5.87
C THR A 122 14.51 -2.66 7.33
N LYS A 123 15.39 -1.96 8.02
CA LYS A 123 15.54 -2.05 9.49
C LYS A 123 14.23 -1.67 10.17
N PHE A 124 13.79 -2.45 11.15
CA PHE A 124 12.55 -2.23 11.86
C PHE A 124 12.52 -0.87 12.60
N LEU A 125 13.60 -0.50 13.26
CA LEU A 125 13.71 0.81 13.91
C LEU A 125 13.59 1.97 12.92
N SER A 126 14.19 1.85 11.74
CA SER A 126 14.10 2.88 10.69
C SER A 126 12.67 3.02 10.17
N TYR A 127 11.97 1.89 10.07
CA TYR A 127 10.55 1.83 9.77
C TYR A 127 9.72 2.61 10.78
N CYS A 128 9.89 2.36 12.09
CA CYS A 128 9.17 3.05 13.15
C CYS A 128 9.38 4.58 13.10
N ILE A 129 10.61 5.02 12.80
CA ILE A 129 10.93 6.45 12.75
C ILE A 129 10.28 7.13 11.55
N TYR A 130 10.35 6.57 10.34
CA TYR A 130 9.73 7.23 9.20
C TYR A 130 8.19 7.24 9.30
N SER A 131 7.59 6.17 9.84
CA SER A 131 6.16 6.13 10.12
C SER A 131 5.75 7.25 11.09
N ALA A 132 6.53 7.45 12.16
CA ALA A 132 6.35 8.56 13.08
C ALA A 132 6.43 9.93 12.40
N VAL A 133 7.43 10.14 11.51
CA VAL A 133 7.62 11.41 10.79
C VAL A 133 6.49 11.69 9.80
N ILE A 134 6.05 10.65 9.06
CA ILE A 134 4.90 10.78 8.15
C ILE A 134 3.66 11.19 8.94
N SER A 135 3.37 10.50 10.04
CA SER A 135 2.16 10.70 10.84
C SER A 135 2.15 12.01 11.65
N ALA A 136 3.33 12.49 12.04
CA ALA A 136 3.46 13.73 12.82
C ALA A 136 3.47 14.98 11.94
N LEU A 137 4.10 14.94 10.76
CA LEU A 137 4.47 16.14 10.02
C LEU A 137 4.09 16.10 8.54
N ILE A 138 4.52 15.05 7.80
CA ILE A 138 4.44 15.08 6.33
C ILE A 138 2.99 15.08 5.88
N TYR A 139 2.23 14.07 6.30
CA TYR A 139 0.82 13.93 5.98
C TYR A 139 -0.04 15.04 6.59
N PRO A 140 0.02 15.37 7.89
CA PRO A 140 -0.88 16.35 8.47
C PRO A 140 -0.78 17.74 7.84
N ILE A 141 0.41 18.17 7.44
CA ILE A 141 0.62 19.50 6.86
C ILE A 141 0.02 19.57 5.45
N GLU A 142 0.28 18.62 4.58
CA GLU A 142 -0.29 18.65 3.22
C GLU A 142 -1.79 18.36 3.21
N ALA A 143 -2.27 17.51 4.11
CA ALA A 143 -3.68 17.23 4.28
C ALA A 143 -4.46 18.45 4.83
N HIS A 144 -3.81 19.31 5.63
CA HIS A 144 -4.36 20.60 6.03
C HIS A 144 -4.65 21.50 4.81
N TRP A 145 -3.76 21.51 3.82
CA TRP A 145 -3.99 22.27 2.59
C TRP A 145 -5.27 21.87 1.88
N ILE A 146 -5.65 20.60 1.98
CA ILE A 146 -6.78 19.99 1.27
C ILE A 146 -8.06 19.99 2.12
N TRP A 147 -7.97 19.57 3.38
CA TRP A 147 -9.12 19.31 4.25
C TRP A 147 -9.20 20.20 5.49
N GLY A 148 -8.06 20.79 5.92
CA GLY A 148 -7.98 21.64 7.09
C GLY A 148 -8.32 23.13 6.85
N GLY A 149 -8.89 23.45 5.68
CA GLY A 149 -9.18 24.84 5.30
C GLY A 149 -7.99 25.62 4.73
N GLY A 150 -6.88 24.93 4.43
CA GLY A 150 -5.68 25.53 3.86
C GLY A 150 -5.83 26.00 2.42
N TRP A 151 -4.75 26.50 1.83
CA TRP A 151 -4.75 27.23 0.57
C TRP A 151 -5.28 26.45 -0.66
N LEU A 152 -5.07 25.12 -0.72
CA LEU A 152 -5.62 24.30 -1.81
C LEU A 152 -7.14 24.19 -1.72
N SER A 153 -7.69 24.00 -0.51
CA SER A 153 -9.12 24.02 -0.25
C SER A 153 -9.74 25.36 -0.67
N GLN A 154 -9.11 26.46 -0.28
CA GLN A 154 -9.55 27.83 -0.65
C GLN A 154 -9.50 28.07 -2.17
N LEU A 155 -8.59 27.43 -2.89
CA LEU A 155 -8.50 27.50 -4.34
C LEU A 155 -9.59 26.67 -5.06
N GLY A 156 -10.20 25.72 -4.36
CA GLY A 156 -11.20 24.77 -4.87
C GLY A 156 -10.61 23.47 -5.37
N PHE A 157 -9.44 23.05 -4.85
CA PHE A 157 -8.92 21.71 -5.05
C PHE A 157 -9.88 20.69 -4.45
N HIS A 158 -10.16 19.62 -5.17
CA HIS A 158 -11.08 18.58 -4.73
C HIS A 158 -10.38 17.23 -4.65
N ASP A 159 -10.37 16.67 -3.47
CA ASP A 159 -9.94 15.29 -3.19
C ASP A 159 -10.85 14.75 -2.08
N PHE A 160 -11.91 14.02 -2.47
CA PHE A 160 -12.96 13.65 -1.50
C PHE A 160 -12.43 12.76 -0.39
N ALA A 161 -11.66 11.72 -0.74
CA ALA A 161 -11.21 10.75 0.22
C ALA A 161 -9.71 10.39 0.13
N GLY A 162 -8.88 11.08 -0.70
CA GLY A 162 -7.43 11.01 -0.58
C GLY A 162 -6.68 10.26 -1.68
N SER A 163 -7.11 10.32 -2.95
CA SER A 163 -6.22 9.88 -4.04
C SER A 163 -4.89 10.64 -4.01
N CYS A 164 -4.94 11.95 -3.77
CA CYS A 164 -3.78 12.82 -3.62
C CYS A 164 -3.18 12.73 -2.21
N ALA A 165 -3.96 13.15 -1.21
CA ALA A 165 -3.50 13.32 0.17
C ALA A 165 -2.98 12.04 0.83
N ILE A 166 -3.50 10.88 0.47
CA ILE A 166 -3.14 9.60 1.10
C ILE A 166 -2.32 8.75 0.14
N HIS A 167 -2.92 8.41 -1.00
CA HIS A 167 -2.33 7.39 -1.88
C HIS A 167 -1.14 7.91 -2.66
N MET A 168 -1.21 9.09 -3.24
CA MET A 168 -0.08 9.69 -3.94
C MET A 168 1.07 9.97 -2.97
N VAL A 169 0.79 10.54 -1.80
CA VAL A 169 1.78 10.84 -0.75
C VAL A 169 2.47 9.57 -0.25
N GLY A 170 1.71 8.54 0.12
CA GLY A 170 2.25 7.24 0.49
C GLY A 170 3.05 6.60 -0.64
N GLY A 171 2.54 6.66 -1.89
CA GLY A 171 3.19 6.09 -3.06
C GLY A 171 4.48 6.79 -3.49
N ILE A 172 4.57 8.12 -3.37
CA ILE A 172 5.82 8.89 -3.59
C ILE A 172 6.85 8.53 -2.51
N SER A 173 6.40 8.47 -1.27
CA SER A 173 7.25 8.07 -0.15
C SER A 173 7.78 6.64 -0.34
N ALA A 174 6.95 5.73 -0.84
CA ALA A 174 7.30 4.36 -1.20
C ALA A 174 8.36 4.32 -2.32
N LEU A 175 8.17 5.10 -3.39
CA LEU A 175 9.15 5.18 -4.50
C LEU A 175 10.51 5.65 -4.03
N ILE A 176 10.56 6.75 -3.29
CA ILE A 176 11.80 7.34 -2.79
C ILE A 176 12.48 6.40 -1.80
N GLY A 177 11.70 5.81 -0.88
CA GLY A 177 12.20 4.84 0.09
C GLY A 177 12.80 3.60 -0.59
N ALA A 178 12.09 2.99 -1.54
CA ALA A 178 12.57 1.83 -2.29
C ALA A 178 13.83 2.14 -3.11
N ALA A 179 13.91 3.32 -3.75
CA ALA A 179 15.08 3.75 -4.51
C ALA A 179 16.30 3.98 -3.61
N MET A 180 16.14 4.63 -2.46
CA MET A 180 17.23 4.90 -1.50
C MET A 180 17.70 3.64 -0.75
N LEU A 181 16.80 2.69 -0.54
CA LEU A 181 17.07 1.40 0.09
C LEU A 181 17.84 0.47 -0.86
N GLY A 182 17.53 0.53 -2.14
CA GLY A 182 18.01 -0.37 -3.17
C GLY A 182 17.21 -1.68 -3.28
N PRO A 183 17.47 -2.49 -4.32
CA PRO A 183 16.73 -3.72 -4.58
C PRO A 183 17.07 -4.83 -3.59
N ARG A 184 16.15 -5.79 -3.42
CA ARG A 184 16.41 -7.06 -2.71
C ARG A 184 17.56 -7.81 -3.37
N ILE A 185 18.33 -8.54 -2.57
CA ILE A 185 19.44 -9.36 -3.05
C ILE A 185 18.91 -10.34 -4.09
N GLY A 186 19.52 -10.32 -5.29
CA GLY A 186 19.14 -11.19 -6.39
C GLY A 186 17.98 -10.70 -7.26
N LYS A 187 17.33 -9.56 -6.96
CA LYS A 187 16.24 -9.02 -7.81
C LYS A 187 16.71 -8.69 -9.22
N PHE A 188 17.90 -8.12 -9.36
CA PHE A 188 18.48 -7.77 -10.65
C PHE A 188 19.82 -8.47 -10.85
N SER A 189 19.93 -9.34 -11.87
CA SER A 189 21.20 -9.93 -12.27
C SER A 189 22.00 -8.94 -13.10
N LYS A 190 23.30 -8.85 -12.83
CA LYS A 190 24.23 -7.94 -13.52
C LYS A 190 25.34 -8.72 -14.19
N ASP A 191 25.81 -8.23 -15.35
CA ASP A 191 27.02 -8.73 -15.97
C ASP A 191 28.28 -8.20 -15.28
N LYS A 192 29.46 -8.59 -15.80
CA LYS A 192 30.79 -8.15 -15.27
C LYS A 192 31.01 -6.63 -15.39
N SER A 193 30.24 -5.94 -16.24
CA SER A 193 30.30 -4.49 -16.42
C SER A 193 29.36 -3.74 -15.46
N GLY A 194 28.55 -4.46 -14.67
CA GLY A 194 27.54 -3.91 -13.77
C GLY A 194 26.20 -3.60 -14.45
N LYS A 195 26.06 -3.89 -15.75
CA LYS A 195 24.81 -3.69 -16.48
C LYS A 195 23.78 -4.77 -16.09
N ILE A 196 22.54 -4.34 -15.82
CA ILE A 196 21.44 -5.26 -15.53
C ILE A 196 21.08 -6.04 -16.79
N THR A 197 21.12 -7.36 -16.69
CA THR A 197 20.84 -8.29 -17.79
C THR A 197 19.52 -9.04 -17.62
N LYS A 198 19.05 -9.19 -16.35
CA LYS A 198 17.82 -9.92 -16.05
C LYS A 198 17.12 -9.35 -14.83
N VAL A 199 15.79 -9.31 -14.90
CA VAL A 199 14.90 -9.05 -13.77
C VAL A 199 14.38 -10.38 -13.28
N ASN A 200 14.68 -10.74 -12.04
CA ASN A 200 14.27 -12.01 -11.45
C ASN A 200 12.91 -11.86 -10.75
N ALA A 201 12.04 -12.85 -10.91
CA ALA A 201 10.77 -12.91 -10.22
C ALA A 201 10.98 -13.29 -8.73
N PHE A 202 10.26 -12.59 -7.86
CA PHE A 202 10.19 -12.88 -6.43
C PHE A 202 8.72 -13.09 -6.07
N PRO A 203 8.16 -14.29 -6.33
CA PRO A 203 6.76 -14.55 -6.09
C PRO A 203 6.43 -14.47 -4.59
N GLY A 204 5.24 -13.96 -4.29
CA GLY A 204 4.68 -14.01 -2.95
C GLY A 204 4.47 -15.45 -2.49
N HIS A 205 4.61 -15.69 -1.19
CA HIS A 205 4.52 -17.04 -0.65
C HIS A 205 3.08 -17.54 -0.45
N ASN A 206 2.09 -16.62 -0.42
CA ASN A 206 0.70 -16.96 -0.11
C ASN A 206 -0.30 -16.05 -0.84
N LEU A 207 -0.55 -16.36 -2.12
CA LEU A 207 -1.53 -15.60 -2.92
C LEU A 207 -2.96 -15.64 -2.36
N PRO A 208 -3.48 -16.75 -1.78
CA PRO A 208 -4.78 -16.74 -1.09
C PRO A 208 -4.88 -15.70 0.01
N LEU A 209 -3.81 -15.53 0.81
CA LEU A 209 -3.76 -14.50 1.84
C LEU A 209 -3.77 -13.08 1.23
N GLY A 210 -2.99 -12.86 0.18
CA GLY A 210 -3.00 -11.60 -0.58
C GLY A 210 -4.38 -11.29 -1.17
N CYS A 211 -5.06 -12.29 -1.70
CA CYS A 211 -6.42 -12.17 -2.23
C CYS A 211 -7.43 -11.79 -1.12
N LEU A 212 -7.38 -12.46 0.03
CA LEU A 212 -8.20 -12.11 1.19
C LEU A 212 -7.97 -10.66 1.61
N GLY A 213 -6.70 -10.23 1.65
CA GLY A 213 -6.33 -8.84 1.94
C GLY A 213 -6.96 -7.84 0.97
N CYS A 214 -6.95 -8.13 -0.34
CA CYS A 214 -7.60 -7.27 -1.33
C CYS A 214 -9.10 -7.15 -1.11
N PHE A 215 -9.82 -8.23 -0.77
CA PHE A 215 -11.24 -8.15 -0.46
C PHE A 215 -11.52 -7.38 0.84
N ILE A 216 -10.70 -7.54 1.88
CA ILE A 216 -10.79 -6.75 3.11
C ILE A 216 -10.59 -5.27 2.81
N LEU A 217 -9.59 -4.92 1.99
CA LEU A 217 -9.35 -3.54 1.56
C LEU A 217 -10.52 -2.98 0.77
N TRP A 218 -11.05 -3.72 -0.20
CA TRP A 218 -12.21 -3.27 -0.98
C TRP A 218 -13.44 -3.06 -0.11
N PHE A 219 -13.72 -3.99 0.80
CA PHE A 219 -14.82 -3.84 1.76
C PHE A 219 -14.64 -2.59 2.63
N GLY A 220 -13.45 -2.37 3.18
CA GLY A 220 -13.12 -1.18 3.96
C GLY A 220 -13.25 0.11 3.15
N TRP A 221 -13.03 0.05 1.83
CA TRP A 221 -13.09 1.21 0.95
C TRP A 221 -14.50 1.83 0.83
N TYR A 222 -15.55 1.09 1.09
CA TYR A 222 -16.89 1.65 1.22
C TYR A 222 -17.00 2.62 2.41
N GLY A 223 -16.29 2.35 3.49
CA GLY A 223 -16.12 3.30 4.59
C GLY A 223 -15.16 4.43 4.22
N PHE A 224 -14.04 4.09 3.57
CA PHE A 224 -13.01 5.04 3.17
C PHE A 224 -13.57 6.16 2.29
N ASN A 225 -14.29 5.80 1.24
CA ASN A 225 -14.93 6.75 0.32
C ASN A 225 -16.28 7.26 0.81
N GLY A 226 -17.04 6.45 1.56
CA GLY A 226 -18.42 6.78 1.89
C GLY A 226 -18.63 7.50 3.23
N ALA A 227 -17.65 7.46 4.14
CA ALA A 227 -17.86 7.98 5.50
C ALA A 227 -18.25 9.46 5.54
N ALA A 228 -17.63 10.28 4.72
CA ALA A 228 -17.87 11.73 4.68
C ALA A 228 -19.14 12.15 3.91
N CYS A 229 -19.94 11.20 3.39
CA CYS A 229 -21.21 11.49 2.74
C CYS A 229 -22.23 12.07 3.71
N THR A 230 -23.03 13.02 3.23
CA THR A 230 -24.02 13.75 4.04
C THR A 230 -25.48 13.44 3.65
N SER A 231 -25.68 12.61 2.61
CA SER A 231 -27.00 12.16 2.19
C SER A 231 -27.01 10.73 1.70
N GLY A 232 -28.14 10.04 1.81
CA GLY A 232 -28.29 8.65 1.35
C GLY A 232 -28.10 8.48 -0.15
N SER A 233 -28.48 9.48 -0.98
CA SER A 233 -28.25 9.45 -2.42
C SER A 233 -26.78 9.61 -2.78
N GLN A 234 -26.06 10.50 -2.10
CA GLN A 234 -24.62 10.66 -2.26
C GLN A 234 -23.89 9.37 -1.85
N LEU A 235 -24.21 8.80 -0.69
CA LEU A 235 -23.63 7.56 -0.21
C LEU A 235 -23.85 6.40 -1.19
N ALA A 236 -25.05 6.24 -1.72
CA ALA A 236 -25.36 5.21 -2.72
C ALA A 236 -24.57 5.39 -4.02
N SER A 237 -24.40 6.64 -4.49
CA SER A 237 -23.60 6.98 -5.66
C SER A 237 -22.11 6.65 -5.42
N VAL A 238 -21.56 7.03 -4.27
CA VAL A 238 -20.17 6.74 -3.88
C VAL A 238 -19.93 5.23 -3.80
N PHE A 239 -20.88 4.46 -3.28
CA PHE A 239 -20.79 2.99 -3.29
C PHE A 239 -20.77 2.43 -4.71
N LEU A 240 -21.61 2.96 -5.62
CA LEU A 240 -21.61 2.55 -7.03
C LEU A 240 -20.25 2.82 -7.67
N THR A 241 -19.72 4.03 -7.58
CA THR A 241 -18.44 4.41 -8.21
C THR A 241 -17.27 3.61 -7.62
N THR A 242 -17.27 3.38 -6.30
CA THR A 242 -16.29 2.56 -5.58
C THR A 242 -16.38 1.07 -5.94
N THR A 243 -17.52 0.61 -6.46
CA THR A 243 -17.67 -0.75 -6.97
C THR A 243 -17.24 -0.86 -8.43
N VAL A 244 -17.64 0.08 -9.27
CA VAL A 244 -17.47 0.02 -10.73
C VAL A 244 -16.00 0.18 -11.13
N ALA A 245 -15.30 1.21 -10.64
CA ALA A 245 -13.94 1.51 -11.08
C ALA A 245 -12.96 0.36 -10.81
N PRO A 246 -12.87 -0.24 -9.60
CA PRO A 246 -11.98 -1.38 -9.36
C PRO A 246 -12.38 -2.64 -10.12
N ALA A 247 -13.67 -2.89 -10.33
CA ALA A 247 -14.14 -4.03 -11.12
C ALA A 247 -13.68 -3.91 -12.59
N VAL A 248 -13.84 -2.73 -13.19
CA VAL A 248 -13.37 -2.45 -14.56
C VAL A 248 -11.86 -2.54 -14.63
N ALA A 249 -11.11 -1.94 -13.69
CA ALA A 249 -9.65 -2.00 -13.65
C ALA A 249 -9.14 -3.45 -13.62
N THR A 250 -9.76 -4.29 -12.80
CA THR A 250 -9.41 -5.72 -12.69
C THR A 250 -9.66 -6.46 -14.00
N VAL A 251 -10.83 -6.27 -14.62
CA VAL A 251 -11.17 -6.92 -15.92
C VAL A 251 -10.22 -6.46 -17.01
N VAL A 252 -9.92 -5.17 -17.10
CA VAL A 252 -8.99 -4.61 -18.10
C VAL A 252 -7.58 -5.18 -17.91
N CYS A 253 -7.09 -5.25 -16.67
CA CYS A 253 -5.80 -5.87 -16.37
C CYS A 253 -5.77 -7.36 -16.70
N MET A 254 -6.85 -8.09 -16.40
CA MET A 254 -6.98 -9.51 -16.75
C MET A 254 -6.88 -9.71 -18.26
N ILE A 255 -7.63 -8.94 -19.04
CA ILE A 255 -7.61 -9.02 -20.51
C ILE A 255 -6.21 -8.65 -21.03
N PHE A 256 -5.62 -7.56 -20.54
CA PHE A 256 -4.30 -7.12 -20.95
C PHE A 256 -3.22 -8.17 -20.68
N THR A 257 -3.17 -8.74 -19.47
CA THR A 257 -2.19 -9.77 -19.10
C THR A 257 -2.41 -11.05 -19.88
N TRP A 258 -3.67 -11.43 -20.12
CA TRP A 258 -4.01 -12.61 -20.92
C TRP A 258 -3.54 -12.47 -22.37
N LEU A 259 -3.83 -11.33 -23.00
CA LEU A 259 -3.40 -11.08 -24.40
C LEU A 259 -1.86 -10.99 -24.51
N LYS A 260 -1.21 -10.38 -23.52
CA LYS A 260 0.23 -10.14 -23.56
C LYS A 260 1.07 -11.36 -23.19
N TYR A 261 0.63 -12.16 -22.20
CA TYR A 261 1.39 -13.27 -21.64
C TYR A 261 0.77 -14.66 -21.90
N GLY A 262 -0.36 -14.71 -22.59
CA GLY A 262 -1.09 -15.95 -22.90
C GLY A 262 -1.90 -16.52 -21.73
N LYS A 263 -1.77 -15.96 -20.53
CA LYS A 263 -2.52 -16.33 -19.31
C LYS A 263 -2.79 -15.09 -18.47
N PRO A 264 -3.94 -15.01 -17.77
CA PRO A 264 -4.21 -13.92 -16.84
C PRO A 264 -3.30 -14.03 -15.61
N ASP A 265 -2.77 -12.90 -15.18
CA ASP A 265 -1.90 -12.82 -13.98
C ASP A 265 -2.73 -12.47 -12.75
N VAL A 266 -2.75 -13.39 -11.76
CA VAL A 266 -3.56 -13.24 -10.55
C VAL A 266 -3.06 -12.07 -9.70
N SER A 267 -1.76 -11.93 -9.49
CA SER A 267 -1.18 -10.88 -8.64
C SER A 267 -1.39 -9.49 -9.25
N MET A 268 -1.27 -9.39 -10.58
CA MET A 268 -1.57 -8.13 -11.28
C MET A 268 -3.05 -7.77 -11.23
N CYS A 269 -3.97 -8.75 -11.32
CA CYS A 269 -5.40 -8.51 -11.18
C CYS A 269 -5.77 -8.03 -9.77
N LEU A 270 -5.14 -8.60 -8.72
CA LEU A 270 -5.31 -8.15 -7.35
C LEU A 270 -4.83 -6.70 -7.18
N ASN A 271 -3.64 -6.36 -7.69
CA ASN A 271 -3.14 -4.99 -7.68
C ASN A 271 -4.02 -4.04 -8.51
N ALA A 272 -4.60 -4.50 -9.61
CA ALA A 272 -5.50 -3.68 -10.42
C ALA A 272 -6.81 -3.33 -9.70
N SER A 273 -7.34 -4.23 -8.88
CA SER A 273 -8.49 -3.92 -8.03
C SER A 273 -8.19 -2.78 -7.07
N LEU A 274 -7.02 -2.82 -6.41
CA LEU A 274 -6.57 -1.74 -5.53
C LEU A 274 -6.29 -0.44 -6.30
N ALA A 275 -5.68 -0.53 -7.48
CA ALA A 275 -5.41 0.62 -8.33
C ALA A 275 -6.69 1.36 -8.75
N GLY A 276 -7.74 0.62 -9.10
CA GLY A 276 -9.06 1.19 -9.41
C GLY A 276 -9.72 1.85 -8.21
N LEU A 277 -9.57 1.27 -7.02
CA LEU A 277 -10.02 1.86 -5.75
C LEU A 277 -9.29 3.17 -5.46
N VAL A 278 -7.97 3.19 -5.59
CA VAL A 278 -7.15 4.39 -5.41
C VAL A 278 -7.55 5.52 -6.37
N ALA A 279 -7.74 5.18 -7.64
CA ALA A 279 -8.07 6.18 -8.66
C ALA A 279 -9.46 6.79 -8.50
N ILE A 280 -10.42 6.01 -7.99
CA ILE A 280 -11.78 6.54 -7.78
C ILE A 280 -11.92 7.35 -6.48
N THR A 281 -10.95 7.27 -5.58
CA THR A 281 -11.03 7.84 -4.23
C THR A 281 -11.22 9.35 -4.22
N ALA A 282 -10.52 10.12 -5.09
CA ALA A 282 -10.72 11.57 -5.18
C ALA A 282 -12.03 11.97 -5.86
N PRO A 283 -12.43 11.35 -7.00
CA PRO A 283 -13.63 11.76 -7.73
C PRO A 283 -14.90 10.98 -7.34
N CYS A 284 -14.89 10.10 -6.32
CA CYS A 284 -15.97 9.15 -6.07
C CYS A 284 -17.34 9.81 -5.82
N ASP A 285 -17.36 11.02 -5.26
CA ASP A 285 -18.56 11.79 -4.92
C ASP A 285 -19.01 12.76 -6.04
N VAL A 286 -18.12 13.05 -7.00
CA VAL A 286 -18.36 14.04 -8.05
C VAL A 286 -18.43 13.42 -9.46
N THR A 287 -18.26 12.11 -9.62
CA THR A 287 -18.33 11.43 -10.92
C THR A 287 -19.56 10.54 -11.03
N ASP A 288 -19.96 10.25 -12.28
CA ASP A 288 -21.02 9.28 -12.58
C ASP A 288 -20.48 7.90 -12.92
N CYS A 289 -21.37 6.96 -13.25
CA CYS A 289 -21.00 5.59 -13.60
C CYS A 289 -20.11 5.51 -14.85
N PHE A 290 -20.33 6.38 -15.85
CA PHE A 290 -19.50 6.40 -17.07
C PHE A 290 -18.08 6.89 -16.74
N GLY A 291 -17.95 7.96 -15.95
CA GLY A 291 -16.66 8.44 -15.48
C GLY A 291 -15.92 7.36 -14.66
N ALA A 292 -16.62 6.64 -13.77
CA ALA A 292 -16.05 5.54 -12.99
C ALA A 292 -15.52 4.40 -13.89
N ILE A 293 -16.25 4.05 -14.98
CA ILE A 293 -15.77 3.07 -15.97
C ILE A 293 -14.49 3.57 -16.65
N CYS A 294 -14.45 4.81 -17.11
CA CYS A 294 -13.28 5.40 -17.78
C CYS A 294 -12.07 5.44 -16.83
N ILE A 295 -12.29 5.84 -15.57
CA ILE A 295 -11.26 5.90 -14.53
C ILE A 295 -10.67 4.50 -14.28
N GLY A 296 -11.53 3.50 -14.09
CA GLY A 296 -11.12 2.12 -13.89
C GLY A 296 -10.39 1.53 -15.11
N PHE A 297 -10.84 1.84 -16.32
CA PHE A 297 -10.18 1.38 -17.54
C PHE A 297 -8.72 1.84 -17.61
N VAL A 298 -8.47 3.11 -17.39
CA VAL A 298 -7.11 3.67 -17.38
C VAL A 298 -6.28 3.07 -16.23
N SER A 299 -6.87 2.90 -15.04
CA SER A 299 -6.19 2.32 -13.88
C SER A 299 -5.68 0.91 -14.12
N GLY A 300 -6.48 0.06 -14.78
CA GLY A 300 -6.09 -1.32 -15.09
C GLY A 300 -4.90 -1.40 -16.04
N LEU A 301 -4.76 -0.47 -16.99
CA LEU A 301 -3.58 -0.37 -17.86
C LEU A 301 -2.40 0.29 -17.15
N LEU A 302 -2.67 1.32 -16.35
CA LEU A 302 -1.65 2.12 -15.68
C LEU A 302 -0.87 1.30 -14.64
N VAL A 303 -1.54 0.43 -13.90
CA VAL A 303 -0.86 -0.45 -12.93
C VAL A 303 0.07 -1.44 -13.64
N CYS A 304 -0.35 -2.02 -14.79
CA CYS A 304 0.49 -2.90 -15.59
C CYS A 304 1.72 -2.18 -16.14
N PHE A 305 1.51 -0.96 -16.65
CA PHE A 305 2.59 -0.10 -17.13
C PHE A 305 3.54 0.29 -16.00
N GLY A 306 3.01 0.65 -14.84
CA GLY A 306 3.79 1.10 -13.68
C GLY A 306 4.72 0.01 -13.14
N VAL A 307 4.23 -1.20 -12.96
CA VAL A 307 5.07 -2.33 -12.53
C VAL A 307 6.17 -2.62 -13.56
N TRP A 308 5.82 -2.63 -14.85
CA TRP A 308 6.81 -2.80 -15.92
C TRP A 308 7.85 -1.68 -15.93
N LEU A 309 7.42 -0.43 -15.76
CA LEU A 309 8.32 0.74 -15.74
C LEU A 309 9.33 0.65 -14.58
N LEU A 310 8.84 0.32 -13.38
CA LEU A 310 9.69 0.19 -12.18
C LEU A 310 10.71 -0.93 -12.35
N ASP A 311 10.28 -2.12 -12.73
CA ASP A 311 11.14 -3.30 -12.82
C ASP A 311 12.13 -3.22 -14.00
N TYR A 312 11.67 -2.84 -15.20
CA TYR A 312 12.47 -2.98 -16.42
C TYR A 312 13.13 -1.70 -16.93
N LYS A 313 12.72 -0.52 -16.42
CA LYS A 313 13.29 0.76 -16.87
C LYS A 313 13.98 1.50 -15.73
N LEU A 314 13.31 1.66 -14.61
CA LEU A 314 13.84 2.40 -13.47
C LEU A 314 14.67 1.50 -12.53
N HIS A 315 14.49 0.19 -12.61
CA HIS A 315 15.13 -0.81 -11.75
C HIS A 315 14.95 -0.50 -10.26
N VAL A 316 13.75 -0.10 -9.89
CA VAL A 316 13.31 0.09 -8.52
C VAL A 316 12.52 -1.15 -8.09
N ASP A 317 12.99 -1.82 -7.04
CA ASP A 317 12.35 -3.03 -6.52
C ASP A 317 11.22 -2.66 -5.56
N ASP A 318 10.00 -2.86 -6.01
CA ASP A 318 8.76 -2.68 -5.26
C ASP A 318 8.09 -4.06 -5.07
N PRO A 319 8.27 -4.70 -3.90
CA PRO A 319 7.82 -6.07 -3.67
C PRO A 319 6.34 -6.34 -3.89
N VAL A 320 5.48 -5.37 -3.59
CA VAL A 320 4.01 -5.56 -3.61
C VAL A 320 3.31 -4.72 -4.68
N GLY A 321 4.06 -3.87 -5.41
CA GLY A 321 3.49 -2.99 -6.41
C GLY A 321 2.88 -1.70 -5.85
N ALA A 322 3.25 -1.30 -4.63
CA ALA A 322 2.69 -0.13 -3.94
C ALA A 322 2.84 1.17 -4.74
N VAL A 323 3.96 1.38 -5.41
CA VAL A 323 4.22 2.59 -6.20
C VAL A 323 3.27 2.68 -7.40
N ALA A 324 3.11 1.58 -8.15
CA ALA A 324 2.22 1.53 -9.30
C ALA A 324 0.75 1.67 -8.89
N VAL A 325 0.35 1.05 -7.78
CA VAL A 325 -1.00 1.12 -7.24
C VAL A 325 -1.29 2.51 -6.68
N HIS A 326 -0.46 3.02 -5.77
CA HIS A 326 -0.81 4.19 -4.98
C HIS A 326 -0.31 5.51 -5.59
N MET A 327 0.96 5.60 -6.03
CA MET A 327 1.48 6.84 -6.61
C MET A 327 0.83 7.12 -7.97
N MET A 328 0.91 6.19 -8.90
CA MET A 328 0.45 6.44 -10.27
C MET A 328 -1.07 6.58 -10.34
N ASN A 329 -1.81 5.73 -9.64
CA ASN A 329 -3.26 5.82 -9.64
C ASN A 329 -3.80 6.91 -8.70
N GLY A 330 -3.04 7.32 -7.67
CA GLY A 330 -3.34 8.53 -6.89
C GLY A 330 -3.26 9.80 -7.72
N ILE A 331 -2.20 9.94 -8.53
CA ILE A 331 -2.06 11.04 -9.51
C ILE A 331 -3.20 10.99 -10.52
N TRP A 332 -3.49 9.80 -11.08
CA TRP A 332 -4.57 9.62 -12.04
C TRP A 332 -5.93 9.99 -11.46
N GLY A 333 -6.28 9.52 -10.26
CA GLY A 333 -7.53 9.86 -9.58
C GLY A 333 -7.69 11.36 -9.33
N THR A 334 -6.59 12.02 -8.94
CA THR A 334 -6.58 13.47 -8.75
C THR A 334 -6.86 14.23 -10.07
N ILE A 335 -6.23 13.80 -11.16
CA ILE A 335 -6.47 14.37 -12.51
C ILE A 335 -7.90 14.06 -12.95
N ALA A 336 -8.41 12.88 -12.64
CA ALA A 336 -9.75 12.42 -13.06
C ALA A 336 -10.87 13.30 -12.51
N VAL A 337 -10.74 13.93 -11.35
CA VAL A 337 -11.66 14.96 -10.86
C VAL A 337 -11.80 16.08 -11.90
N GLY A 338 -10.67 16.61 -12.39
CA GLY A 338 -10.65 17.69 -13.38
C GLY A 338 -11.20 17.30 -14.75
N LEU A 339 -11.32 15.99 -15.03
CA LEU A 339 -11.83 15.46 -16.30
C LEU A 339 -13.30 15.04 -16.19
N PHE A 340 -13.68 14.29 -15.15
CA PHE A 340 -14.92 13.54 -15.07
C PHE A 340 -15.91 14.04 -14.02
N ALA A 341 -15.62 15.10 -13.27
CA ALA A 341 -16.59 15.64 -12.33
C ALA A 341 -17.84 16.16 -13.06
N THR A 342 -19.03 15.87 -12.53
CA THR A 342 -20.33 16.23 -13.12
C THR A 342 -21.33 16.64 -12.05
N LYS A 343 -22.15 17.65 -12.37
CA LYS A 343 -23.27 18.07 -11.52
C LYS A 343 -24.39 17.03 -11.39
N SER A 344 -24.34 15.97 -12.21
CA SER A 344 -25.29 14.86 -12.12
C SER A 344 -24.98 13.95 -10.92
N ALA A 345 -23.78 14.04 -10.35
CA ALA A 345 -23.42 13.28 -9.16
C ALA A 345 -24.17 13.86 -7.93
N PRO A 346 -24.86 13.02 -7.13
CA PRO A 346 -25.61 13.48 -5.98
C PRO A 346 -24.73 14.19 -4.95
N GLY A 347 -25.09 15.41 -4.56
CA GLY A 347 -24.31 16.24 -3.61
C GLY A 347 -23.23 17.11 -4.25
N ASN A 348 -23.03 17.01 -5.56
CA ASN A 348 -22.06 17.84 -6.27
C ASN A 348 -22.73 19.04 -6.97
N ASP A 349 -22.65 20.23 -6.38
CA ASP A 349 -23.24 21.45 -6.92
C ASP A 349 -22.24 22.35 -7.69
N SER A 350 -20.93 22.16 -7.49
CA SER A 350 -19.91 23.13 -7.88
C SER A 350 -18.78 22.58 -8.77
N VAL A 351 -18.36 21.36 -8.58
CA VAL A 351 -17.19 20.80 -9.28
C VAL A 351 -17.60 20.23 -10.63
N VAL A 352 -17.03 20.75 -11.71
CA VAL A 352 -17.33 20.30 -13.08
C VAL A 352 -16.04 20.10 -13.86
N GLY A 353 -15.85 18.90 -14.37
CA GLY A 353 -14.69 18.49 -15.15
C GLY A 353 -14.78 18.88 -16.63
N LEU A 354 -13.66 18.76 -17.30
CA LEU A 354 -13.49 19.15 -18.70
C LEU A 354 -14.51 18.45 -19.63
N PHE A 355 -14.72 17.15 -19.46
CA PHE A 355 -15.61 16.39 -20.34
C PHE A 355 -17.10 16.62 -20.12
N TYR A 356 -17.46 17.28 -18.99
CA TYR A 356 -18.83 17.68 -18.67
C TYR A 356 -19.07 19.18 -18.80
N GLY A 357 -18.19 19.89 -19.54
CA GLY A 357 -18.38 21.30 -19.88
C GLY A 357 -17.82 22.31 -18.86
N GLY A 358 -17.05 21.85 -17.86
CA GLY A 358 -16.43 22.73 -16.84
C GLY A 358 -15.20 23.52 -17.33
N GLY A 359 -14.75 23.28 -18.57
CA GLY A 359 -13.54 23.89 -19.09
C GLY A 359 -12.28 23.41 -18.36
N PHE A 360 -11.19 24.17 -18.51
CA PHE A 360 -9.88 23.77 -17.96
C PHE A 360 -9.64 24.23 -16.51
N ARG A 361 -10.58 24.96 -15.89
CA ARG A 361 -10.35 25.54 -14.56
C ARG A 361 -10.11 24.45 -13.51
N GLN A 362 -11.03 23.49 -13.37
CA GLN A 362 -10.89 22.42 -12.38
C GLN A 362 -9.68 21.55 -12.67
N LEU A 363 -9.43 21.20 -13.92
CA LEU A 363 -8.25 20.44 -14.31
C LEU A 363 -6.95 21.19 -13.93
N GLY A 364 -6.88 22.49 -14.16
CA GLY A 364 -5.73 23.30 -13.78
C GLY A 364 -5.49 23.32 -12.27
N ILE A 365 -6.57 23.42 -11.46
CA ILE A 365 -6.48 23.36 -10.00
C ILE A 365 -5.97 21.99 -9.54
N GLN A 366 -6.50 20.89 -10.11
CA GLN A 366 -6.06 19.54 -9.77
C GLN A 366 -4.58 19.30 -10.15
N LEU A 367 -4.15 19.80 -11.31
CA LEU A 367 -2.74 19.71 -11.72
C LEU A 367 -1.82 20.49 -10.77
N LEU A 368 -2.20 21.71 -10.41
CA LEU A 368 -1.44 22.52 -9.44
C LEU A 368 -1.36 21.81 -8.08
N GLY A 369 -2.49 21.29 -7.58
CA GLY A 369 -2.57 20.64 -6.27
C GLY A 369 -1.68 19.43 -6.22
N PHE A 370 -1.82 18.46 -7.17
CA PHE A 370 -1.01 17.27 -7.12
C PHE A 370 0.49 17.55 -7.27
N VAL A 371 0.90 18.51 -8.13
CA VAL A 371 2.32 18.87 -8.29
C VAL A 371 2.88 19.44 -6.99
N THR A 372 2.13 20.28 -6.31
CA THR A 372 2.57 20.91 -5.06
C THR A 372 2.67 19.90 -3.92
N VAL A 373 1.66 19.06 -3.75
CA VAL A 373 1.67 17.99 -2.74
C VAL A 373 2.78 16.96 -3.04
N ALA A 374 2.99 16.61 -4.31
CA ALA A 374 4.08 15.74 -4.72
C ALA A 374 5.45 16.34 -4.41
N ALA A 375 5.65 17.64 -4.67
CA ALA A 375 6.89 18.33 -4.36
C ALA A 375 7.15 18.40 -2.85
N TRP A 376 6.14 18.75 -2.05
CA TRP A 376 6.21 18.71 -0.58
C TRP A 376 6.62 17.32 -0.07
N THR A 377 5.92 16.29 -0.51
CA THR A 377 6.19 14.92 -0.11
C THR A 377 7.59 14.49 -0.51
N ALA A 378 7.97 14.72 -1.78
CA ALA A 378 9.29 14.31 -2.27
C ALA A 378 10.43 14.96 -1.49
N VAL A 379 10.34 16.25 -1.19
CA VAL A 379 11.36 16.96 -0.43
C VAL A 379 11.43 16.48 1.01
N THR A 380 10.30 16.45 1.71
CA THR A 380 10.27 16.17 3.14
C THR A 380 10.62 14.72 3.45
N ILE A 381 10.08 13.76 2.68
CA ILE A 381 10.40 12.34 2.89
C ILE A 381 11.86 12.01 2.50
N THR A 382 12.41 12.68 1.46
CA THR A 382 13.83 12.53 1.10
C THR A 382 14.73 12.98 2.24
N ILE A 383 14.43 14.12 2.86
CA ILE A 383 15.17 14.61 4.03
C ILE A 383 15.08 13.58 5.16
N ALA A 384 13.89 13.09 5.48
CA ALA A 384 13.68 12.10 6.53
C ALA A 384 14.51 10.82 6.27
N PHE A 385 14.44 10.26 5.06
CA PHE A 385 15.21 9.06 4.71
C PHE A 385 16.73 9.30 4.69
N ILE A 386 17.21 10.48 4.28
CA ILE A 386 18.63 10.82 4.36
C ILE A 386 19.09 10.87 5.81
N VAL A 387 18.33 11.50 6.70
CA VAL A 387 18.64 11.57 8.14
C VAL A 387 18.69 10.16 8.73
N ILE A 388 17.66 9.35 8.50
CA ILE A 388 17.61 7.96 8.98
C ILE A 388 18.81 7.16 8.44
N LYS A 389 19.08 7.25 7.13
CA LYS A 389 20.19 6.53 6.48
C LYS A 389 21.56 6.89 7.05
N LYS A 390 21.77 8.17 7.40
CA LYS A 390 23.04 8.66 7.93
C LYS A 390 23.24 8.43 9.44
N THR A 391 22.16 8.26 10.19
CA THR A 391 22.21 8.09 11.65
C THR A 391 22.17 6.64 12.07
N ILE A 392 21.04 5.95 11.81
CA ILE A 392 20.81 4.56 12.25
C ILE A 392 20.92 3.53 11.12
N GLY A 393 21.02 4.00 9.86
CA GLY A 393 21.00 3.17 8.66
C GLY A 393 19.59 2.75 8.26
N LEU A 394 19.30 2.72 6.96
CA LEU A 394 17.97 2.43 6.42
C LEU A 394 17.77 0.93 6.16
N ARG A 395 18.81 0.24 5.68
CA ARG A 395 18.79 -1.15 5.24
C ARG A 395 19.44 -2.08 6.26
N VAL A 396 18.90 -3.28 6.37
CA VAL A 396 19.51 -4.40 7.10
C VAL A 396 20.80 -4.86 6.42
N THR A 397 21.61 -5.65 7.11
CA THR A 397 22.80 -6.29 6.51
C THR A 397 22.41 -7.37 5.50
N GLU A 398 23.35 -7.78 4.67
CA GLU A 398 23.15 -8.84 3.69
C GLU A 398 22.78 -10.18 4.36
N GLU A 399 23.42 -10.48 5.48
CA GLU A 399 23.14 -11.68 6.26
C GLU A 399 21.71 -11.69 6.81
N GLU A 400 21.26 -10.57 7.41
CA GLU A 400 19.90 -10.41 7.92
C GLU A 400 18.85 -10.57 6.81
N GLU A 401 19.10 -10.00 5.62
CA GLU A 401 18.19 -10.13 4.48
C GLU A 401 18.13 -11.57 3.95
N ILE A 402 19.26 -12.28 3.94
CA ILE A 402 19.33 -13.69 3.49
C ILE A 402 18.63 -14.62 4.49
N VAL A 403 18.88 -14.44 5.78
CA VAL A 403 18.27 -15.27 6.84
C VAL A 403 16.76 -15.00 6.94
N GLY A 404 16.38 -13.74 6.96
CA GLY A 404 14.99 -13.28 7.09
C GLY A 404 14.76 -12.46 8.35
N LEU A 405 13.91 -11.45 8.23
CA LEU A 405 13.70 -10.45 9.26
C LEU A 405 12.89 -10.96 10.46
N ASP A 406 12.11 -12.03 10.30
CA ASP A 406 11.39 -12.66 11.41
C ASP A 406 12.37 -13.12 12.49
N SER A 407 13.44 -13.80 12.07
CA SER A 407 14.47 -14.29 12.98
C SER A 407 15.38 -13.17 13.46
N MET A 408 15.83 -12.30 12.56
CA MET A 408 16.90 -11.36 12.86
C MET A 408 16.43 -10.11 13.61
N GLU A 409 15.24 -9.59 13.30
CA GLU A 409 14.68 -8.38 13.93
C GLU A 409 13.75 -8.69 15.11
N HIS A 410 13.14 -9.89 15.14
CA HIS A 410 12.12 -10.24 16.15
C HIS A 410 12.43 -11.50 16.96
N GLY A 411 13.51 -12.23 16.65
CA GLY A 411 13.82 -13.50 17.30
C GLY A 411 12.76 -14.60 17.05
N LEU A 412 11.92 -14.41 16.01
CA LEU A 412 10.83 -15.31 15.68
C LEU A 412 11.34 -16.40 14.73
N ALA A 413 11.35 -17.64 15.18
CA ALA A 413 11.84 -18.77 14.36
C ALA A 413 11.01 -18.97 13.07
N SER A 414 9.70 -18.79 13.15
CA SER A 414 8.76 -18.78 12.02
C SER A 414 7.44 -18.16 12.44
N ALA A 415 6.82 -17.37 11.54
CA ALA A 415 5.45 -16.93 11.71
C ALA A 415 4.42 -18.07 11.54
N TYR A 416 4.84 -19.21 10.99
CA TYR A 416 4.02 -20.38 10.72
C TYR A 416 4.45 -21.55 11.60
N SER A 417 3.79 -21.72 12.73
CA SER A 417 4.08 -22.83 13.67
C SER A 417 3.79 -24.20 13.03
N GLY A 418 4.73 -25.13 13.14
CA GLY A 418 4.58 -26.49 12.62
C GLY A 418 4.88 -26.68 11.14
N PHE A 419 5.20 -25.61 10.39
CA PHE A 419 5.62 -25.68 8.99
C PHE A 419 7.09 -25.27 8.86
N SER A 420 7.91 -26.19 8.35
CA SER A 420 9.23 -25.84 7.83
C SER A 420 9.06 -25.28 6.42
N ILE A 421 9.03 -23.94 6.27
CA ILE A 421 8.95 -23.32 4.96
C ILE A 421 10.35 -23.36 4.35
N MET A 422 10.59 -24.32 3.45
CA MET A 422 11.71 -24.20 2.52
C MET A 422 11.37 -23.11 1.51
N ASP A 423 12.11 -22.02 1.52
CA ASP A 423 12.05 -21.01 0.46
C ASP A 423 12.61 -21.66 -0.83
N VAL A 424 11.71 -22.26 -1.60
CA VAL A 424 12.03 -22.96 -2.85
C VAL A 424 12.64 -21.98 -3.87
N SER A 425 12.35 -20.67 -3.76
CA SER A 425 12.89 -19.67 -4.67
C SER A 425 14.40 -19.48 -4.49
N ASN A 426 14.91 -19.56 -3.25
CA ASN A 426 16.35 -19.47 -2.99
C ASN A 426 17.10 -20.76 -3.33
N THR A 427 16.41 -21.91 -3.28
CA THR A 427 17.02 -23.19 -3.65
C THR A 427 17.10 -23.37 -5.17
N MET A 428 16.13 -22.85 -5.91
CA MET A 428 16.16 -22.90 -7.37
C MET A 428 17.17 -21.95 -8.02
N THR A 429 17.46 -20.80 -7.40
CA THR A 429 18.41 -19.82 -7.96
C THR A 429 19.88 -20.19 -7.69
N MET A 430 20.19 -21.03 -6.71
CA MET A 430 21.58 -21.41 -6.39
C MET A 430 22.14 -22.60 -7.19
N ASP A 431 21.26 -23.43 -7.79
CA ASP A 431 21.67 -24.67 -8.44
C ASP A 431 21.30 -24.77 -9.94
N ILE A 432 20.70 -23.76 -10.52
CA ILE A 432 20.45 -23.73 -11.96
C ILE A 432 21.68 -23.12 -12.62
N ASN A 433 22.53 -23.95 -13.22
CA ASN A 433 23.55 -23.50 -14.17
C ASN A 433 22.85 -22.66 -15.25
N GLU A 434 23.46 -21.57 -15.66
CA GLU A 434 22.92 -20.57 -16.62
C GLU A 434 22.43 -21.14 -17.96
N ASN A 435 22.58 -22.45 -18.20
CA ASN A 435 22.23 -23.14 -19.44
C ASN A 435 21.13 -24.20 -19.31
N THR A 436 20.45 -24.33 -18.15
CA THR A 436 19.40 -25.37 -18.01
C THR A 436 18.05 -24.80 -18.41
N ASP A 437 17.56 -25.15 -19.58
CA ASP A 437 16.21 -24.87 -20.03
C ASP A 437 15.20 -25.67 -19.18
N LEU A 438 14.25 -24.98 -18.54
CA LEU A 438 13.25 -25.56 -17.61
C LEU A 438 12.36 -26.65 -18.23
N GLY A 439 12.42 -26.85 -19.55
CA GLY A 439 11.68 -27.86 -20.31
C GLY A 439 12.51 -29.11 -20.71
N THR A 440 13.78 -29.22 -20.31
CA THR A 440 14.63 -30.30 -20.78
C THR A 440 14.50 -31.59 -19.95
N PRO A 441 14.78 -32.78 -20.56
CA PRO A 441 14.81 -34.06 -19.86
C PRO A 441 15.80 -34.09 -18.65
N GLU A 442 16.88 -33.32 -18.72
CA GLU A 442 17.89 -33.19 -17.68
C GLU A 442 17.35 -32.51 -16.40
N TYR A 443 16.48 -31.49 -16.56
CA TYR A 443 15.80 -30.86 -15.43
C TYR A 443 14.83 -31.84 -14.75
N ALA A 444 14.10 -32.62 -15.54
CA ALA A 444 13.21 -33.65 -14.99
C ALA A 444 13.99 -34.74 -14.21
N GLN A 445 15.16 -35.15 -14.72
CA GLN A 445 16.02 -36.14 -14.07
C GLN A 445 16.67 -35.57 -12.79
N ALA A 446 17.16 -34.32 -12.79
CA ALA A 446 17.71 -33.67 -11.60
C ALA A 446 16.64 -33.48 -10.52
N SER A 447 15.41 -33.14 -10.91
CA SER A 447 14.25 -33.03 -10.01
C SER A 447 13.87 -34.39 -9.40
N GLN A 448 13.93 -35.47 -10.18
CA GLN A 448 13.66 -36.83 -9.71
C GLN A 448 14.72 -37.30 -8.70
N THR A 449 16.00 -37.09 -9.02
CA THR A 449 17.11 -37.46 -8.13
C THR A 449 17.03 -36.71 -6.77
N LYS A 450 16.63 -35.44 -6.78
CA LYS A 450 16.40 -34.65 -5.54
C LYS A 450 15.21 -35.16 -4.74
N ARG A 451 14.12 -35.58 -5.40
CA ARG A 451 12.97 -36.23 -4.75
C ARG A 451 13.34 -37.53 -4.10
N ASP A 452 14.10 -38.38 -4.80
CA ASP A 452 14.56 -39.68 -4.30
C ASP A 452 15.51 -39.52 -3.12
N ALA A 453 16.38 -38.51 -3.13
CA ALA A 453 17.25 -38.15 -2.01
C ALA A 453 16.45 -37.68 -0.79
N ALA A 454 15.42 -36.83 -0.99
CA ALA A 454 14.55 -36.37 0.08
C ALA A 454 13.72 -37.52 0.70
N VAL A 455 13.19 -38.41 -0.14
CA VAL A 455 12.46 -39.60 0.32
C VAL A 455 13.39 -40.55 1.13
N LYS A 456 14.64 -40.70 0.72
CA LYS A 456 15.62 -41.52 1.43
C LYS A 456 15.99 -40.93 2.80
N VAL A 457 16.07 -39.61 2.92
CA VAL A 457 16.31 -38.91 4.20
C VAL A 457 15.13 -39.12 5.14
N VAL A 458 13.89 -38.97 4.66
CA VAL A 458 12.67 -39.14 5.47
C VAL A 458 12.53 -40.60 5.95
N SER A 459 12.93 -41.58 5.15
CA SER A 459 12.87 -43.02 5.53
C SER A 459 13.90 -43.43 6.57
N THR A 460 14.95 -42.65 6.80
CA THR A 460 16.03 -42.95 7.75
C THR A 460 15.89 -42.22 9.09
N VAL A 461 14.91 -41.30 9.24
CA VAL A 461 14.67 -40.59 10.49
C VAL A 461 13.84 -41.44 11.46
N PRO A 462 14.30 -41.68 12.71
CA PRO A 462 13.52 -42.40 13.70
C PRO A 462 12.21 -41.71 14.02
N LYS A 463 11.12 -42.49 14.16
CA LYS A 463 9.83 -41.96 14.63
C LYS A 463 9.94 -41.65 16.12
N ASP A 464 9.43 -40.49 16.55
CA ASP A 464 9.25 -40.20 17.97
C ASP A 464 8.14 -41.07 18.60
N ALA A 465 8.01 -40.97 19.91
CA ALA A 465 7.01 -41.75 20.66
C ALA A 465 5.55 -41.42 20.29
N THR A 466 5.29 -40.36 19.55
CA THR A 466 3.96 -39.93 19.09
C THR A 466 3.67 -40.34 17.64
N GLY A 467 4.64 -40.94 16.96
CA GLY A 467 4.53 -41.33 15.54
C GLY A 467 4.71 -40.19 14.54
N MET A 468 5.04 -38.99 14.98
CA MET A 468 5.37 -37.87 14.11
C MET A 468 6.84 -37.89 13.68
N TYR A 469 7.11 -37.52 12.43
CA TYR A 469 8.47 -37.41 11.93
C TYR A 469 9.07 -36.06 12.34
N LYS A 470 10.17 -36.05 13.09
CA LYS A 470 11.03 -34.88 13.22
C LYS A 470 11.86 -34.76 11.95
N VAL A 471 11.47 -33.86 11.06
CA VAL A 471 12.32 -33.50 9.92
C VAL A 471 13.40 -32.53 10.42
N VAL A 472 14.55 -33.07 10.77
CA VAL A 472 15.75 -32.26 11.02
C VAL A 472 16.44 -32.06 9.67
N ILE A 473 16.51 -30.85 9.18
CA ILE A 473 17.23 -30.51 7.94
C ILE A 473 18.74 -30.63 8.23
N ILE A 474 19.34 -31.74 7.92
CA ILE A 474 20.81 -31.95 8.00
C ILE A 474 21.55 -31.37 6.78
N ALA A 475 20.86 -30.79 5.83
CA ALA A 475 21.47 -30.23 4.61
C ALA A 475 22.38 -29.00 4.82
N LYS A 476 22.48 -28.47 6.03
CA LYS A 476 23.22 -27.22 6.30
C LYS A 476 24.61 -27.40 6.92
N LEU A 477 24.96 -28.57 7.37
CA LEU A 477 26.25 -28.81 8.09
C LEU A 477 27.44 -29.16 7.21
N SER A 478 27.26 -29.61 5.99
CA SER A 478 28.40 -30.01 5.14
C SER A 478 29.10 -28.88 4.38
N ARG A 479 28.51 -27.69 4.34
CA ARG A 479 29.10 -26.51 3.64
C ARG A 479 29.98 -25.62 4.50
N TYR A 480 29.90 -25.74 5.83
CA TYR A 480 30.69 -24.88 6.74
C TYR A 480 32.06 -25.47 7.12
N ASP A 481 32.32 -26.73 6.84
CA ASP A 481 33.61 -27.36 7.19
C ASP A 481 34.78 -26.99 6.26
N HIS A 482 34.49 -26.33 5.13
CA HIS A 482 35.52 -25.80 4.21
C HIS A 482 35.99 -24.39 4.49
N LEU A 483 35.38 -23.68 5.44
CA LEU A 483 35.74 -22.30 5.82
C LEU A 483 36.54 -22.23 7.13
N LYS A 484 36.96 -23.36 7.68
CA LYS A 484 37.89 -23.45 8.83
C LYS A 484 39.24 -24.08 8.42
N LYS A 485 39.83 -23.59 7.37
CA LYS A 485 41.28 -23.76 7.11
C LYS A 485 41.83 -22.47 6.54
#